data_a5d99b2e59b910419e293439e4805c74
#
_entry.id   a5d99b2e59b910419e293439e4805c74
#
_cell.length_a   1.000
_cell.length_b   1.000
_cell.length_c   1.000
_cell.angle_alpha   90.00
_cell.angle_beta   90.00
_cell.angle_gamma   90.00
#
_symmetry.space_group_name_H-M   'P 1'
#
loop_
_entity.id
_entity.type
_entity.pdbx_description
1 polymer ?
#
loop_
_entity_poly.entity_id
_entity_poly.type
_entity_poly.pdbx_seq_one_letter_code
_entity_poly.pdbx_strand_id
1 'polypeptide(L)'
;MTESTTRAFYANVDDPQSPDPVIGAYCVLVEVHLNYELHATIAVFQCWRSKAAYDAGRSAFTVMQASFPPDEGGKPFFAQHLPQLTPLGQALRNYAATQDPQIQAALQGEKHPDGTTHGLA
;
A
#
# COMPACT_ATOMS: atom_id res chain seq x y z
N MET A 1 -5.42 20.30 -13.36
CA MET A 1 -5.53 19.79 -12.75
C MET A 1 -4.83 19.29 -12.26
N THR A 2 -4.86 19.23 -11.86
CA THR A 2 -4.09 18.76 -11.35
C THR A 2 -4.22 17.56 -11.06
N GLU A 3 -4.21 16.98 -11.71
CA GLU A 3 -4.26 15.85 -11.39
C GLU A 3 -3.68 15.61 -10.23
N SER A 4 -4.23 14.95 -9.56
CA SER A 4 -3.69 14.67 -8.35
C SER A 4 -2.38 14.08 -8.45
N THR A 5 -1.50 14.56 -7.71
CA THR A 5 -0.18 13.98 -7.67
C THR A 5 0.02 13.23 -6.39
N THR A 6 -1.05 12.79 -5.77
CA THR A 6 -0.90 12.15 -4.48
C THR A 6 -0.09 10.87 -4.54
N ARG A 7 0.01 10.23 -5.71
CA ARG A 7 0.78 9.01 -5.85
C ARG A 7 2.12 9.20 -6.51
N ALA A 8 2.41 10.39 -7.01
CA ALA A 8 3.60 10.58 -7.84
C ALA A 8 4.40 11.78 -7.37
N PHE A 9 5.70 11.71 -7.60
CA PHE A 9 6.60 12.81 -7.27
C PHE A 9 7.83 12.68 -8.15
N TYR A 10 8.64 13.73 -8.18
CA TYR A 10 9.90 13.72 -8.93
C TYR A 10 11.05 13.65 -7.94
N ALA A 11 12.06 12.87 -8.27
CA ALA A 11 13.22 12.71 -7.40
C ALA A 11 14.43 12.32 -8.23
N ASN A 12 15.60 12.55 -7.67
CA ASN A 12 16.84 12.06 -8.28
C ASN A 12 17.05 10.64 -7.75
N VAL A 13 17.10 9.68 -8.64
CA VAL A 13 17.08 8.27 -8.27
C VAL A 13 18.23 7.55 -8.94
N ASP A 14 18.95 6.74 -8.19
CA ASP A 14 20.05 5.96 -8.72
C ASP A 14 19.52 4.95 -9.72
N ASP A 15 20.25 4.79 -10.83
CA ASP A 15 19.93 3.82 -11.85
C ASP A 15 20.82 2.61 -11.66
N PRO A 16 20.26 1.43 -11.35
CA PRO A 16 21.11 0.26 -11.13
C PRO A 16 21.91 -0.15 -12.35
N GLN A 17 21.55 0.35 -13.52
CA GLN A 17 22.25 -0.01 -14.76
C GLN A 17 23.25 1.04 -15.20
N SER A 18 23.45 2.11 -14.43
CA SER A 18 24.27 3.23 -14.86
C SER A 18 24.97 3.85 -13.65
N PRO A 19 26.18 4.37 -13.84
CA PRO A 19 26.84 5.07 -12.73
C PRO A 19 26.20 6.41 -12.40
N ASP A 20 25.39 6.97 -13.30
CA ASP A 20 24.81 8.27 -13.08
C ASP A 20 23.37 8.14 -12.63
N PRO A 21 22.94 8.95 -11.66
CA PRO A 21 21.53 8.94 -11.26
C PRO A 21 20.64 9.55 -12.34
N VAL A 22 19.39 9.19 -12.31
CA VAL A 22 18.38 9.81 -13.15
C VAL A 22 17.89 11.05 -12.42
N ILE A 23 18.07 12.21 -13.04
CA ILE A 23 17.68 13.47 -12.44
C ILE A 23 16.20 13.72 -12.77
N GLY A 24 15.42 13.99 -11.73
CA GLY A 24 14.01 14.26 -11.93
C GLY A 24 13.22 13.05 -12.39
N ALA A 25 13.57 11.87 -11.91
CA ALA A 25 12.81 10.67 -12.24
C ALA A 25 11.38 10.80 -11.74
N TYR A 26 10.46 10.23 -12.50
CA TYR A 26 9.05 10.25 -12.14
C TYR A 26 8.76 8.99 -11.32
N CYS A 27 8.39 9.16 -10.07
CA CYS A 27 8.21 8.06 -9.12
C CYS A 27 6.74 7.96 -8.76
N VAL A 28 6.19 6.76 -8.83
CA VAL A 28 4.76 6.53 -8.61
C VAL A 28 4.59 5.44 -7.57
N LEU A 29 3.74 5.70 -6.58
CA LEU A 29 3.37 4.69 -5.61
C LEU A 29 2.48 3.67 -6.32
N VAL A 30 2.93 2.41 -6.36
CA VAL A 30 2.21 1.36 -7.08
C VAL A 30 1.65 0.30 -6.17
N GLU A 31 2.25 0.09 -4.99
CA GLU A 31 1.78 -0.93 -4.07
C GLU A 31 1.93 -0.46 -2.65
N VAL A 32 1.02 -0.89 -1.80
CA VAL A 32 1.09 -0.66 -0.37
C VAL A 32 0.82 -1.99 0.31
N HIS A 33 1.69 -2.37 1.23
CA HIS A 33 1.50 -3.57 2.03
C HIS A 33 1.21 -3.14 3.46
N LEU A 34 0.02 -3.47 3.93
CA LEU A 34 -0.40 -3.12 5.28
C LEU A 34 -0.48 -4.39 6.10
N ASN A 35 0.24 -4.41 7.21
CA ASN A 35 0.17 -5.52 8.14
C ASN A 35 -0.57 -5.04 9.37
N TYR A 36 -1.84 -5.41 9.48
CA TYR A 36 -2.69 -4.94 10.57
C TYR A 36 -2.30 -5.57 11.91
N GLU A 37 -1.74 -6.76 11.87
CA GLU A 37 -1.33 -7.42 13.10
C GLU A 37 -0.08 -6.75 13.68
N LEU A 38 0.87 -6.42 12.85
CA LEU A 38 2.13 -5.85 13.28
C LEU A 38 2.15 -4.33 13.20
N HIS A 39 1.10 -3.72 12.66
CA HIS A 39 1.02 -2.27 12.46
C HIS A 39 2.18 -1.73 11.64
N ALA A 40 2.57 -2.50 10.64
CA ALA A 40 3.69 -2.12 9.78
C ALA A 40 3.19 -1.83 8.38
N THR A 41 3.89 -0.96 7.68
CA THR A 41 3.52 -0.56 6.33
C THR A 41 4.75 -0.58 5.45
N ILE A 42 4.57 -1.04 4.21
CA ILE A 42 5.60 -0.96 3.18
C ILE A 42 4.99 -0.29 1.98
N ALA A 43 5.64 0.76 1.51
CA ALA A 43 5.22 1.46 0.30
C ALA A 43 6.20 1.14 -0.81
N VAL A 44 5.69 0.76 -1.98
CA VAL A 44 6.52 0.38 -3.11
C VAL A 44 6.29 1.39 -4.22
N PHE A 45 7.38 1.96 -4.71
CA PHE A 45 7.35 2.95 -5.77
C PHE A 45 8.09 2.41 -6.97
N GLN A 46 7.54 2.65 -8.16
CA GLN A 46 8.27 2.39 -9.39
C GLN A 46 8.72 3.72 -9.96
N CYS A 47 9.89 3.73 -10.59
CA CYS A 47 10.50 4.97 -11.06
C CYS A 47 10.73 4.90 -12.55
N TRP A 48 10.30 5.94 -13.27
CA TRP A 48 10.48 6.08 -14.69
C TRP A 48 11.39 7.26 -14.95
N ARG A 49 12.07 7.24 -16.09
CA ARG A 49 13.00 8.31 -16.40
C ARG A 49 12.30 9.65 -16.60
N SER A 50 11.03 9.61 -16.97
CA SER A 50 10.26 10.84 -17.15
C SER A 50 8.77 10.48 -17.06
N LYS A 51 7.96 11.51 -16.86
CA LYS A 51 6.52 11.31 -16.87
C LYS A 51 6.07 10.86 -18.25
N ALA A 52 6.73 11.33 -19.30
CA ALA A 52 6.39 10.91 -20.66
C ALA A 52 6.61 9.42 -20.84
N ALA A 53 7.68 8.88 -20.26
CA ALA A 53 7.91 7.44 -20.32
C ALA A 53 6.82 6.67 -19.58
N TYR A 54 6.41 7.17 -18.45
CA TYR A 54 5.32 6.54 -17.69
C TYR A 54 4.02 6.58 -18.50
N ASP A 55 3.69 7.74 -19.08
CA ASP A 55 2.46 7.89 -19.86
C ASP A 55 2.49 7.00 -21.11
N ALA A 56 3.66 6.76 -21.65
CA ALA A 56 3.80 5.90 -22.84
C ALA A 56 3.78 4.42 -22.52
N GLY A 57 3.64 4.04 -21.27
CA GLY A 57 3.58 2.64 -20.90
C GLY A 57 4.90 1.94 -20.89
N ARG A 58 6.00 2.68 -20.80
CA ARG A 58 7.31 2.04 -20.75
C ARG A 58 7.56 1.42 -19.40
N SER A 59 8.53 0.53 -19.33
CA SER A 59 8.87 -0.11 -18.07
C SER A 59 9.61 0.85 -17.15
N ALA A 60 9.38 0.71 -15.86
CA ALA A 60 10.13 1.46 -14.87
C ALA A 60 11.58 1.01 -14.90
N PHE A 61 12.51 1.92 -14.61
CA PHE A 61 13.91 1.55 -14.59
C PHE A 61 14.36 1.03 -13.23
N THR A 62 13.62 1.32 -12.18
CA THR A 62 13.94 0.79 -10.86
C THR A 62 12.73 0.86 -9.95
N VAL A 63 12.88 0.24 -8.79
CA VAL A 63 11.84 0.18 -7.78
C VAL A 63 12.45 0.62 -6.46
N MET A 64 11.69 1.38 -5.68
CA MET A 64 12.10 1.78 -4.34
C MET A 64 11.06 1.31 -3.35
N GLN A 65 11.51 0.94 -2.16
CA GLN A 65 10.60 0.58 -1.08
C GLN A 65 10.88 1.43 0.14
N ALA A 66 9.83 1.83 0.81
CA ALA A 66 9.93 2.51 2.09
C ALA A 66 9.19 1.67 3.13
N SER A 67 9.85 1.37 4.23
CA SER A 67 9.27 0.56 5.29
C SER A 67 9.02 1.42 6.50
N PHE A 68 7.85 1.30 7.08
CA PHE A 68 7.46 2.08 8.24
C PHE A 68 7.10 1.12 9.36
N PRO A 69 8.06 0.81 10.25
CA PRO A 69 7.79 -0.13 11.35
C PRO A 69 6.88 0.49 12.40
N PRO A 70 6.30 -0.33 13.26
CA PRO A 70 5.28 0.16 14.19
C PRO A 70 5.77 1.14 15.24
N ASP A 71 7.06 1.13 15.54
CA ASP A 71 7.56 1.99 16.62
C ASP A 71 8.57 3.01 16.12
N GLU A 72 8.55 3.32 14.84
CA GLU A 72 9.58 4.18 14.31
C GLU A 72 9.34 5.60 14.78
N GLY A 73 10.35 6.21 15.38
CA GLY A 73 10.31 7.62 15.72
C GLY A 73 9.22 8.01 16.67
N GLY A 74 8.60 7.06 17.35
CA GLY A 74 7.53 7.39 18.25
C GLY A 74 6.24 7.86 17.59
N LYS A 75 6.23 7.95 16.27
CA LYS A 75 5.05 8.37 15.52
C LYS A 75 4.88 7.46 14.32
N PRO A 76 4.61 6.18 14.56
CA PRO A 76 4.51 5.25 13.45
C PRO A 76 3.35 5.60 12.53
N PHE A 77 3.60 5.38 11.24
CA PHE A 77 2.60 5.71 10.23
C PHE A 77 1.27 5.02 10.51
N PHE A 78 1.32 3.73 10.84
CA PHE A 78 0.10 2.96 11.03
C PHE A 78 -0.75 3.55 12.14
N ALA A 79 -0.13 3.89 13.27
CA ALA A 79 -0.87 4.43 14.39
C ALA A 79 -1.43 5.82 14.09
N GLN A 80 -0.69 6.63 13.37
CA GLN A 80 -1.15 7.98 13.04
C GLN A 80 -2.34 7.96 12.09
N HIS A 81 -2.43 6.94 11.27
CA HIS A 81 -3.48 6.86 10.25
C HIS A 81 -4.49 5.77 10.53
N LEU A 82 -4.54 5.29 11.77
CA LEU A 82 -5.48 4.25 12.13
C LEU A 82 -6.93 4.62 11.80
N PRO A 83 -7.37 5.87 11.99
CA PRO A 83 -8.74 6.21 11.64
C PRO A 83 -9.08 5.98 10.17
N GLN A 84 -8.09 6.04 9.29
CA GLN A 84 -8.31 5.72 7.87
C GLN A 84 -8.13 4.25 7.59
N LEU A 85 -7.22 3.59 8.30
CA LEU A 85 -6.87 2.21 8.01
C LEU A 85 -7.89 1.22 8.54
N THR A 86 -8.55 1.53 9.65
CA THR A 86 -9.53 0.63 10.20
C THR A 86 -10.72 0.44 9.26
N PRO A 87 -11.35 1.50 8.75
CA PRO A 87 -12.44 1.28 7.80
C PRO A 87 -11.99 0.64 6.51
N LEU A 88 -10.74 0.87 6.08
CA LEU A 88 -10.21 0.20 4.91
C LEU A 88 -10.13 -1.30 5.14
N GLY A 89 -9.62 -1.71 6.30
CA GLY A 89 -9.53 -3.13 6.61
C GLY A 89 -10.90 -3.79 6.65
N GLN A 90 -11.88 -3.09 7.21
CA GLN A 90 -13.23 -3.61 7.24
C GLN A 90 -13.81 -3.73 5.83
N ALA A 91 -13.57 -2.73 5.00
CA ALA A 91 -14.05 -2.76 3.62
C ALA A 91 -13.42 -3.91 2.85
N LEU A 92 -12.14 -4.13 3.04
CA LEU A 92 -11.45 -5.23 2.37
C LEU A 92 -11.99 -6.58 2.80
N ARG A 93 -12.21 -6.73 4.10
CA ARG A 93 -12.77 -7.98 4.61
C ARG A 93 -14.15 -8.23 4.03
N ASN A 94 -14.98 -7.20 4.01
CA ASN A 94 -16.33 -7.34 3.51
C ASN A 94 -16.35 -7.64 2.02
N TYR A 95 -15.46 -6.98 1.28
CA TYR A 95 -15.38 -7.25 -0.15
C TYR A 95 -14.91 -8.67 -0.42
N ALA A 96 -13.91 -9.12 0.35
CA ALA A 96 -13.41 -10.48 0.19
C ALA A 96 -14.52 -11.49 0.42
N ALA A 97 -15.41 -11.22 1.38
CA ALA A 97 -16.53 -12.11 1.64
C ALA A 97 -17.47 -12.21 0.45
N THR A 98 -17.59 -11.14 -0.34
CA THR A 98 -18.45 -11.21 -1.53
C THR A 98 -17.80 -11.99 -2.66
N GLN A 99 -16.47 -12.15 -2.62
CA GLN A 99 -15.74 -12.81 -3.70
C GLN A 99 -15.40 -14.26 -3.37
N ASP A 100 -15.45 -14.63 -2.10
CA ASP A 100 -15.01 -15.95 -1.66
C ASP A 100 -16.09 -16.59 -0.81
N PRO A 101 -16.75 -17.63 -1.32
CA PRO A 101 -17.83 -18.27 -0.55
C PRO A 101 -17.38 -18.83 0.80
N GLN A 102 -16.12 -19.26 0.90
CA GLN A 102 -15.65 -19.78 2.18
C GLN A 102 -15.55 -18.68 3.22
N ILE A 103 -15.08 -17.49 2.81
CA ILE A 103 -15.01 -16.37 3.73
C ILE A 103 -16.41 -15.94 4.12
N GLN A 104 -17.32 -15.90 3.18
CA GLN A 104 -18.68 -15.50 3.47
C GLN A 104 -19.33 -16.45 4.46
N ALA A 105 -19.16 -17.74 4.25
CA ALA A 105 -19.74 -18.74 5.15
C ALA A 105 -19.15 -18.61 6.55
N ALA A 106 -17.85 -18.39 6.63
CA ALA A 106 -17.21 -18.26 7.94
C ALA A 106 -17.71 -17.03 8.67
N LEU A 107 -17.93 -15.93 7.95
CA LEU A 107 -18.39 -14.72 8.58
C LEU A 107 -19.84 -14.82 9.05
N GLN A 108 -20.63 -15.68 8.42
CA GLN A 108 -22.05 -15.73 8.71
C GLN A 108 -22.45 -16.86 9.63
N GLY A 109 -21.70 -17.94 9.65
CA GLY A 109 -22.23 -19.15 10.26
C GLY A 109 -21.55 -19.60 11.52
N GLU A 110 -20.33 -19.21 11.76
CA GLU A 110 -19.57 -19.79 12.84
C GLU A 110 -19.46 -18.89 14.02
N LYS A 111 -19.36 -19.50 15.18
CA LYS A 111 -19.10 -18.77 16.40
C LYS A 111 -17.69 -19.05 16.88
N HIS A 112 -17.12 -18.05 17.49
CA HIS A 112 -15.85 -18.24 18.16
C HIS A 112 -16.02 -19.13 19.38
N PRO A 113 -14.94 -19.75 19.85
CA PRO A 113 -15.05 -20.58 21.05
C PRO A 113 -15.55 -19.83 22.27
N ASP A 114 -15.42 -18.51 22.30
CA ASP A 114 -15.90 -17.72 23.42
C ASP A 114 -17.35 -17.30 23.28
N GLY A 115 -18.05 -17.77 22.27
CA GLY A 115 -19.47 -17.50 22.12
C GLY A 115 -19.81 -16.38 21.17
N THR A 116 -18.82 -15.65 20.67
CA THR A 116 -19.09 -14.60 19.70
C THR A 116 -19.11 -15.16 18.28
N THR A 117 -19.83 -14.50 17.41
CA THR A 117 -19.87 -14.93 16.02
C THR A 117 -18.78 -14.23 15.22
N HIS A 118 -18.34 -14.89 14.17
CA HIS A 118 -17.53 -14.22 13.18
C HIS A 118 -18.35 -13.14 12.56
N GLY A 119 -17.71 -12.13 12.06
CA GLY A 119 -18.42 -11.07 11.39
C GLY A 119 -17.75 -9.76 11.60
N LEU A 120 -18.55 -8.73 11.48
CA LEU A 120 -18.04 -7.38 11.64
C LEU A 120 -17.84 -7.13 13.11
N ALA A 121 -16.64 -6.88 13.48
CA ALA A 121 -16.35 -6.60 14.88
C ALA A 121 -16.37 -5.11 15.10
#